data_a718e19442cf39074bce5c22158e12aa
#
_entry.id   a718e19442cf39074bce5c22158e12aa
#
_cell.length_a   1.000
_cell.length_b   1.000
_cell.length_c   1.000
_cell.angle_alpha   90.00
_cell.angle_beta   90.00
_cell.angle_gamma   90.00
#
_symmetry.space_group_name_H-M   'P 1'
#
loop_
_entity.id
_entity.type
_entity.pdbx_description
1 polymer ?
#
loop_
_entity_poly.entity_id
_entity_poly.type
_entity_poly.pdbx_seq_one_letter_code
_entity_poly.pdbx_strand_id
1 'polypeptide(L)'
;MKPIVQVSLDLTDIKEAMEMAHTAVRAGVDWLEAGTPLILAEGLHGVKALRAEFPNHPIVADLKTMDGGYLEAEMMAKAGATHVVVMARSHPETIKCVVQAGKDFGAKVMGDNLGCPDMVQGARELEELGCDMVIHHIGFDERRGIAAAGHRMPNPLDQLKEVVDAVSVPVQAVGGLSLEQAIACPSYGAPLVVIGAPLAIDADSFSRGAGNVEEVLRKICEAVHGFGDVKVKNER
;
A
#
# COMPACT_ATOMS: atom_id res chain seq x y z
N MET A 1 -6.65 -16.83 0.07
CA MET A 1 -5.77 -15.90 -0.67
C MET A 1 -4.32 -16.14 -0.26
N LYS A 2 -3.41 -16.27 -1.23
CA LYS A 2 -1.97 -16.30 -0.91
C LYS A 2 -1.52 -14.93 -0.41
N PRO A 3 -0.67 -14.86 0.63
CA PRO A 3 -0.12 -13.58 1.05
C PRO A 3 0.70 -12.90 -0.04
N ILE A 4 0.67 -11.57 -0.05
CA ILE A 4 1.30 -10.72 -1.07
C ILE A 4 2.22 -9.73 -0.36
N VAL A 5 3.45 -9.61 -0.86
CA VAL A 5 4.40 -8.59 -0.44
C VAL A 5 4.46 -7.49 -1.50
N GLN A 6 4.18 -6.27 -1.09
CA GLN A 6 4.28 -5.06 -1.89
C GLN A 6 5.47 -4.23 -1.40
N VAL A 7 6.20 -3.60 -2.32
CA VAL A 7 7.20 -2.58 -1.95
C VAL A 7 6.70 -1.20 -2.36
N SER A 8 6.75 -0.25 -1.43
CA SER A 8 6.49 1.16 -1.73
C SER A 8 7.78 1.84 -2.18
N LEU A 9 7.74 2.41 -3.39
CA LEU A 9 8.83 3.19 -3.97
C LEU A 9 8.63 4.67 -3.58
N ASP A 10 8.82 4.97 -2.29
CA ASP A 10 8.73 6.33 -1.74
C ASP A 10 10.03 7.10 -2.01
N LEU A 11 10.36 7.25 -3.28
CA LEU A 11 11.55 7.88 -3.81
C LEU A 11 11.15 9.08 -4.68
N THR A 12 12.06 10.02 -4.89
CA THR A 12 11.79 11.23 -5.69
C THR A 12 12.55 11.29 -7.01
N ASP A 13 13.32 10.26 -7.32
CA ASP A 13 14.06 10.10 -8.57
C ASP A 13 13.68 8.78 -9.25
N ILE A 14 13.29 8.84 -10.51
CA ILE A 14 12.81 7.67 -11.26
C ILE A 14 13.92 6.61 -11.47
N LYS A 15 15.16 6.99 -11.57
CA LYS A 15 16.26 6.03 -11.76
C LYS A 15 16.48 5.21 -10.50
N GLU A 16 16.49 5.90 -9.36
CA GLU A 16 16.61 5.25 -8.06
C GLU A 16 15.39 4.35 -7.78
N ALA A 17 14.19 4.81 -8.13
CA ALA A 17 12.96 4.02 -8.04
C ALA A 17 13.04 2.74 -8.90
N MET A 18 13.55 2.83 -10.12
CA MET A 18 13.73 1.67 -11.00
C MET A 18 14.77 0.68 -10.46
N GLU A 19 15.92 1.16 -9.94
CA GLU A 19 16.92 0.31 -9.30
C GLU A 19 16.33 -0.42 -8.08
N MET A 20 15.53 0.27 -7.29
CA MET A 20 14.84 -0.31 -6.14
C MET A 20 13.79 -1.32 -6.58
N ALA A 21 13.00 -1.04 -7.61
CA ALA A 21 12.02 -1.96 -8.17
C ALA A 21 12.67 -3.25 -8.68
N HIS A 22 13.79 -3.16 -9.41
CA HIS A 22 14.56 -4.34 -9.82
C HIS A 22 15.07 -5.14 -8.61
N THR A 23 15.56 -4.46 -7.57
CA THR A 23 16.00 -5.12 -6.34
C THR A 23 14.84 -5.87 -5.68
N ALA A 24 13.66 -5.24 -5.59
CA ALA A 24 12.47 -5.83 -5.02
C ALA A 24 11.99 -7.07 -5.80
N VAL A 25 11.94 -6.98 -7.12
CA VAL A 25 11.53 -8.10 -7.99
C VAL A 25 12.50 -9.28 -7.86
N ARG A 26 13.82 -9.04 -7.82
CA ARG A 26 14.79 -10.12 -7.58
C ARG A 26 14.65 -10.75 -6.19
N ALA A 27 14.17 -9.99 -5.21
CA ALA A 27 13.91 -10.49 -3.87
C ALA A 27 12.62 -11.32 -3.75
N GLY A 28 11.75 -11.30 -4.78
CA GLY A 28 10.49 -12.04 -4.81
C GLY A 28 9.26 -11.22 -4.42
N VAL A 29 9.36 -9.89 -4.42
CA VAL A 29 8.21 -8.99 -4.17
C VAL A 29 7.18 -9.13 -5.29
N ASP A 30 5.91 -9.20 -4.90
CA ASP A 30 4.81 -9.47 -5.83
C ASP A 30 4.27 -8.20 -6.50
N TRP A 31 4.17 -7.09 -5.75
CA TRP A 31 3.60 -5.84 -6.21
C TRP A 31 4.56 -4.67 -6.05
N LEU A 32 4.57 -3.78 -7.04
CA LEU A 32 5.33 -2.53 -7.01
C LEU A 32 4.37 -1.36 -6.80
N GLU A 33 4.74 -0.43 -5.93
CA GLU A 33 3.93 0.75 -5.69
C GLU A 33 4.70 2.00 -6.11
N ALA A 34 4.11 2.76 -7.03
CA ALA A 34 4.49 4.16 -7.21
C ALA A 34 3.99 4.93 -5.98
N GLY A 35 4.87 5.12 -5.00
CA GLY A 35 4.55 5.81 -3.76
C GLY A 35 4.18 7.28 -4.00
N THR A 36 3.50 7.90 -3.05
CA THR A 36 3.09 9.30 -3.16
C THR A 36 4.26 10.23 -3.48
N PRO A 37 5.46 10.10 -2.87
CA PRO A 37 6.62 10.94 -3.23
C PRO A 37 7.04 10.80 -4.69
N LEU A 38 7.03 9.58 -5.23
CA LEU A 38 7.38 9.35 -6.63
C LEU A 38 6.35 9.97 -7.59
N ILE A 39 5.07 9.83 -7.28
CA ILE A 39 4.01 10.43 -8.09
C ILE A 39 4.09 11.97 -8.05
N LEU A 40 4.40 12.56 -6.90
CA LEU A 40 4.58 14.01 -6.77
C LEU A 40 5.80 14.52 -7.56
N ALA A 41 6.90 13.76 -7.59
CA ALA A 41 8.10 14.14 -8.29
C ALA A 41 8.00 13.92 -9.82
N GLU A 42 7.47 12.78 -10.24
CA GLU A 42 7.52 12.30 -11.63
C GLU A 42 6.16 12.30 -12.34
N GLY A 43 5.07 12.48 -11.59
CA GLY A 43 3.71 12.43 -12.13
C GLY A 43 3.39 11.09 -12.79
N LEU A 44 2.59 11.14 -13.86
CA LEU A 44 2.22 9.95 -14.66
C LEU A 44 3.41 9.24 -15.31
N HIS A 45 4.53 9.95 -15.50
CA HIS A 45 5.72 9.36 -16.11
C HIS A 45 6.33 8.26 -15.24
N GLY A 46 6.27 8.40 -13.91
CA GLY A 46 6.73 7.37 -12.98
C GLY A 46 5.95 6.06 -13.12
N VAL A 47 4.62 6.14 -13.16
CA VAL A 47 3.75 4.96 -13.35
C VAL A 47 3.97 4.32 -14.74
N LYS A 48 4.05 5.13 -15.81
CA LYS A 48 4.32 4.64 -17.17
C LYS A 48 5.68 3.95 -17.27
N ALA A 49 6.70 4.49 -16.62
CA ALA A 49 8.05 3.91 -16.61
C ALA A 49 8.04 2.55 -15.89
N LEU A 50 7.41 2.46 -14.72
CA LEU A 50 7.25 1.19 -14.01
C LEU A 50 6.48 0.16 -14.84
N ARG A 51 5.39 0.55 -15.50
CA ARG A 51 4.62 -0.34 -16.37
C ARG A 51 5.42 -0.84 -17.58
N ALA A 52 6.22 0.04 -18.18
CA ALA A 52 7.04 -0.32 -19.35
C ALA A 52 8.12 -1.34 -18.97
N GLU A 53 8.76 -1.17 -17.81
CA GLU A 53 9.83 -2.03 -17.32
C GLU A 53 9.31 -3.35 -16.71
N PHE A 54 8.16 -3.29 -16.04
CA PHE A 54 7.55 -4.44 -15.36
C PHE A 54 6.14 -4.73 -15.89
N PRO A 55 6.03 -5.19 -17.17
CA PRO A 55 4.74 -5.30 -17.87
C PRO A 55 3.76 -6.28 -17.23
N ASN A 56 4.25 -7.26 -16.47
CA ASN A 56 3.44 -8.31 -15.86
C ASN A 56 3.24 -8.14 -14.35
N HIS A 57 3.91 -7.19 -13.70
CA HIS A 57 3.74 -6.95 -12.26
C HIS A 57 2.52 -6.07 -12.01
N PRO A 58 1.74 -6.34 -10.97
CA PRO A 58 0.79 -5.37 -10.45
C PRO A 58 1.50 -4.09 -10.01
N ILE A 59 0.92 -2.94 -10.40
CA ILE A 59 1.44 -1.61 -10.06
C ILE A 59 0.36 -0.87 -9.32
N VAL A 60 0.67 -0.45 -8.11
CA VAL A 60 -0.20 0.38 -7.26
C VAL A 60 0.18 1.84 -7.46
N ALA A 61 -0.79 2.70 -7.72
CA ALA A 61 -0.62 4.15 -7.71
C ALA A 61 -1.17 4.72 -6.40
N ASP A 62 -0.26 5.09 -5.49
CA ASP A 62 -0.61 5.64 -4.19
C ASP A 62 -0.82 7.16 -4.27
N LEU A 63 -1.93 7.55 -4.87
CA LEU A 63 -2.35 8.95 -5.03
C LEU A 63 -2.82 9.58 -3.73
N LYS A 64 -3.33 8.78 -2.79
CA LYS A 64 -4.08 9.29 -1.64
C LYS A 64 -5.20 10.25 -2.06
N THR A 65 -5.98 9.83 -3.07
CA THR A 65 -7.03 10.66 -3.67
C THR A 65 -8.00 11.20 -2.63
N MET A 66 -8.18 12.52 -2.62
CA MET A 66 -9.11 13.24 -1.75
C MET A 66 -10.27 13.91 -2.51
N ASP A 67 -10.09 14.21 -3.80
CA ASP A 67 -11.09 14.81 -4.70
C ASP A 67 -10.72 14.51 -6.15
N GLY A 68 -11.61 14.79 -7.10
CA GLY A 68 -11.39 14.49 -8.53
C GLY A 68 -11.29 13.01 -8.85
N GLY A 69 -11.90 12.15 -8.03
CA GLY A 69 -11.65 10.72 -7.96
C GLY A 69 -11.71 9.96 -9.28
N TYR A 70 -12.72 10.23 -10.12
CA TYR A 70 -12.83 9.56 -11.42
C TYR A 70 -11.65 9.90 -12.33
N LEU A 71 -11.32 11.19 -12.46
CA LEU A 71 -10.27 11.67 -13.35
C LEU A 71 -8.90 11.16 -12.92
N GLU A 72 -8.58 11.24 -11.62
CA GLU A 72 -7.30 10.78 -11.09
C GLU A 72 -7.11 9.27 -11.28
N ALA A 73 -8.14 8.48 -10.98
CA ALA A 73 -8.10 7.03 -11.16
C ALA A 73 -8.00 6.64 -12.65
N GLU A 74 -8.75 7.30 -13.54
CA GLU A 74 -8.65 7.13 -14.99
C GLU A 74 -7.23 7.40 -15.50
N MET A 75 -6.62 8.51 -15.06
CA MET A 75 -5.26 8.90 -15.48
C MET A 75 -4.24 7.82 -15.08
N MET A 76 -4.32 7.31 -13.86
CA MET A 76 -3.38 6.29 -13.36
C MET A 76 -3.61 4.94 -14.02
N ALA A 77 -4.85 4.50 -14.20
CA ALA A 77 -5.18 3.27 -14.91
C ALA A 77 -4.68 3.31 -16.36
N LYS A 78 -4.90 4.42 -17.08
CA LYS A 78 -4.37 4.63 -18.44
C LYS A 78 -2.83 4.71 -18.48
N ALA A 79 -2.19 5.13 -17.40
CA ALA A 79 -0.73 5.10 -17.28
C ALA A 79 -0.17 3.69 -17.02
N GLY A 80 -1.04 2.73 -16.68
CA GLY A 80 -0.69 1.33 -16.46
C GLY A 80 -0.76 0.86 -15.00
N ALA A 81 -1.31 1.68 -14.08
CA ALA A 81 -1.61 1.20 -12.74
C ALA A 81 -2.70 0.12 -12.77
N THR A 82 -2.53 -0.93 -11.99
CA THR A 82 -3.51 -2.01 -11.79
C THR A 82 -4.35 -1.76 -10.54
N HIS A 83 -3.85 -0.92 -9.64
CA HIS A 83 -4.50 -0.54 -8.40
C HIS A 83 -4.35 0.96 -8.18
N VAL A 84 -5.38 1.59 -7.62
CA VAL A 84 -5.39 3.01 -7.26
C VAL A 84 -5.86 3.18 -5.82
N VAL A 85 -5.28 4.14 -5.10
CA VAL A 85 -5.56 4.38 -3.69
C VAL A 85 -6.45 5.60 -3.52
N VAL A 86 -7.53 5.45 -2.72
CA VAL A 86 -8.44 6.54 -2.32
C VAL A 86 -8.54 6.59 -0.79
N MET A 87 -8.62 7.80 -0.24
CA MET A 87 -8.68 8.01 1.20
C MET A 87 -10.10 7.85 1.75
N ALA A 88 -10.26 7.15 2.87
CA ALA A 88 -11.54 7.08 3.60
C ALA A 88 -12.00 8.47 4.10
N ARG A 89 -11.07 9.40 4.28
CA ARG A 89 -11.33 10.78 4.70
C ARG A 89 -11.82 11.69 3.58
N SER A 90 -11.87 11.20 2.35
CA SER A 90 -12.50 11.92 1.24
C SER A 90 -14.03 11.88 1.34
N HIS A 91 -14.71 12.70 0.55
CA HIS A 91 -16.17 12.63 0.46
C HIS A 91 -16.61 11.28 -0.12
N PRO A 92 -17.69 10.63 0.37
CA PRO A 92 -18.17 9.35 -0.15
C PRO A 92 -18.39 9.33 -1.67
N GLU A 93 -18.82 10.44 -2.27
CA GLU A 93 -18.96 10.53 -3.71
C GLU A 93 -17.62 10.45 -4.45
N THR A 94 -16.53 10.98 -3.86
CA THR A 94 -15.18 10.82 -4.43
C THR A 94 -14.78 9.34 -4.45
N ILE A 95 -15.01 8.60 -3.37
CA ILE A 95 -14.73 7.16 -3.32
C ILE A 95 -15.52 6.41 -4.38
N LYS A 96 -16.84 6.68 -4.51
CA LYS A 96 -17.67 6.08 -5.56
C LYS A 96 -17.17 6.41 -6.97
N CYS A 97 -16.70 7.62 -7.20
CA CYS A 97 -16.10 8.03 -8.47
C CYS A 97 -14.82 7.24 -8.79
N VAL A 98 -13.94 7.03 -7.80
CA VAL A 98 -12.74 6.19 -7.97
C VAL A 98 -13.15 4.74 -8.27
N VAL A 99 -14.11 4.19 -7.53
CA VAL A 99 -14.63 2.83 -7.75
C VAL A 99 -15.23 2.69 -9.15
N GLN A 100 -15.97 3.70 -9.63
CA GLN A 100 -16.52 3.68 -10.98
C GLN A 100 -15.41 3.70 -12.05
N ALA A 101 -14.41 4.58 -11.89
CA ALA A 101 -13.27 4.62 -12.80
C ALA A 101 -12.47 3.31 -12.78
N GLY A 102 -12.29 2.70 -11.60
CA GLY A 102 -11.68 1.39 -11.49
C GLY A 102 -12.39 0.32 -12.35
N LYS A 103 -13.72 0.29 -12.31
CA LYS A 103 -14.53 -0.62 -13.13
C LYS A 103 -14.41 -0.33 -14.63
N ASP A 104 -14.42 0.95 -15.01
CA ASP A 104 -14.42 1.37 -16.41
C ASP A 104 -13.04 1.15 -17.07
N PHE A 105 -11.95 1.23 -16.32
CA PHE A 105 -10.58 1.12 -16.83
C PHE A 105 -9.82 -0.13 -16.33
N GLY A 106 -10.46 -1.02 -15.59
CA GLY A 106 -9.90 -2.30 -15.17
C GLY A 106 -8.85 -2.20 -14.06
N ALA A 107 -8.90 -1.14 -13.23
CA ALA A 107 -8.07 -1.01 -12.04
C ALA A 107 -8.85 -1.39 -10.79
N LYS A 108 -8.19 -2.06 -9.84
CA LYS A 108 -8.73 -2.31 -8.49
C LYS A 108 -8.60 -1.08 -7.62
N VAL A 109 -9.54 -0.91 -6.69
CA VAL A 109 -9.56 0.25 -5.79
C VAL A 109 -9.21 -0.17 -4.37
N MET A 110 -8.19 0.46 -3.83
CA MET A 110 -7.71 0.26 -2.46
C MET A 110 -8.12 1.47 -1.62
N GLY A 111 -8.97 1.24 -0.64
CA GLY A 111 -9.42 2.28 0.29
C GLY A 111 -8.49 2.38 1.51
N ASP A 112 -7.89 3.54 1.75
CA ASP A 112 -6.95 3.79 2.84
C ASP A 112 -7.65 4.46 4.03
N ASN A 113 -7.60 3.84 5.22
CA ASN A 113 -8.22 4.36 6.43
C ASN A 113 -7.32 5.32 7.23
N LEU A 114 -6.17 5.73 6.67
CA LEU A 114 -5.25 6.69 7.28
C LEU A 114 -5.99 7.93 7.82
N GLY A 115 -5.74 8.26 9.08
CA GLY A 115 -6.31 9.44 9.72
C GLY A 115 -7.80 9.33 10.06
N CYS A 116 -8.41 8.16 9.96
CA CYS A 116 -9.75 7.93 10.48
C CYS A 116 -9.73 7.94 12.01
N PRO A 117 -10.65 8.67 12.66
CA PRO A 117 -10.79 8.63 14.13
C PRO A 117 -11.15 7.22 14.64
N ASP A 118 -11.92 6.49 13.86
CA ASP A 118 -12.25 5.08 14.06
C ASP A 118 -11.83 4.30 12.81
N MET A 119 -10.73 3.57 12.92
CA MET A 119 -10.12 2.81 11.82
C MET A 119 -11.01 1.65 11.35
N VAL A 120 -11.76 1.05 12.29
CA VAL A 120 -12.66 -0.06 12.01
C VAL A 120 -13.88 0.44 11.24
N GLN A 121 -14.46 1.56 11.68
CA GLN A 121 -15.58 2.17 10.97
C GLN A 121 -15.18 2.66 9.57
N GLY A 122 -14.01 3.31 9.46
CA GLY A 122 -13.49 3.73 8.15
C GLY A 122 -13.29 2.55 7.18
N ALA A 123 -12.83 1.41 7.68
CA ALA A 123 -12.70 0.19 6.87
C ALA A 123 -14.06 -0.34 6.36
N ARG A 124 -15.08 -0.34 7.22
CA ARG A 124 -16.45 -0.74 6.81
C ARG A 124 -17.02 0.18 5.74
N GLU A 125 -16.88 1.48 5.93
CA GLU A 125 -17.37 2.48 4.97
C GLU A 125 -16.70 2.32 3.59
N LEU A 126 -15.39 2.07 3.56
CA LEU A 126 -14.65 1.81 2.32
C LEU A 126 -15.18 0.56 1.59
N GLU A 127 -15.42 -0.53 2.31
CA GLU A 127 -16.01 -1.74 1.74
C GLU A 127 -17.42 -1.51 1.22
N GLU A 128 -18.28 -0.83 2.00
CA GLU A 128 -19.66 -0.49 1.63
C GLU A 128 -19.71 0.40 0.37
N LEU A 129 -18.75 1.31 0.21
CA LEU A 129 -18.62 2.18 -0.95
C LEU A 129 -18.04 1.46 -2.17
N GLY A 130 -17.59 0.22 -2.02
CA GLY A 130 -17.22 -0.67 -3.11
C GLY A 130 -15.71 -0.81 -3.38
N CYS A 131 -14.85 -0.39 -2.46
CA CYS A 131 -13.42 -0.67 -2.57
C CYS A 131 -13.16 -2.17 -2.61
N ASP A 132 -12.20 -2.59 -3.44
CA ASP A 132 -11.81 -4.00 -3.59
C ASP A 132 -10.97 -4.50 -2.41
N MET A 133 -10.26 -3.60 -1.73
CA MET A 133 -9.34 -3.86 -0.62
C MET A 133 -9.35 -2.70 0.35
N VAL A 134 -8.98 -2.95 1.60
CA VAL A 134 -8.79 -1.92 2.64
C VAL A 134 -7.32 -1.86 3.02
N ILE A 135 -6.78 -0.66 3.11
CA ILE A 135 -5.46 -0.37 3.66
C ILE A 135 -5.64 0.07 5.11
N HIS A 136 -5.13 -0.72 6.07
CA HIS A 136 -5.00 -0.32 7.46
C HIS A 136 -3.66 0.37 7.65
N HIS A 137 -3.69 1.69 7.82
CA HIS A 137 -2.52 2.55 7.69
C HIS A 137 -2.30 3.43 8.91
N ILE A 138 -1.17 3.26 9.58
CA ILE A 138 -0.70 4.17 10.62
C ILE A 138 0.29 5.16 10.01
N GLY A 139 -0.07 6.44 10.03
CA GLY A 139 0.66 7.50 9.34
C GLY A 139 2.10 7.71 9.80
N PHE A 140 2.95 8.14 8.88
CA PHE A 140 4.35 8.47 9.17
C PHE A 140 4.48 9.60 10.19
N ASP A 141 3.78 10.72 9.95
CA ASP A 141 3.82 11.88 10.84
C ASP A 141 3.15 11.59 12.19
N GLU A 142 2.05 10.83 12.19
CA GLU A 142 1.37 10.39 13.39
C GLU A 142 2.31 9.61 14.30
N ARG A 143 3.01 8.60 13.76
CA ARG A 143 3.97 7.78 14.53
C ARG A 143 5.09 8.62 15.12
N ARG A 144 5.68 9.51 14.33
CA ARG A 144 6.77 10.39 14.76
C ARG A 144 6.30 11.42 15.78
N GLY A 145 5.16 12.06 15.54
CA GLY A 145 4.59 13.07 16.42
C GLY A 145 4.25 12.50 17.80
N ILE A 146 3.60 11.33 17.84
CA ILE A 146 3.25 10.65 19.10
C ILE A 146 4.52 10.22 19.85
N ALA A 147 5.53 9.67 19.16
CA ALA A 147 6.80 9.30 19.77
C ALA A 147 7.57 10.52 20.30
N ALA A 148 7.59 11.63 19.57
CA ALA A 148 8.21 12.89 19.99
C ALA A 148 7.54 13.51 21.22
N ALA A 149 6.23 13.27 21.40
CA ALA A 149 5.48 13.66 22.60
C ALA A 149 5.73 12.73 23.82
N GLY A 150 6.61 11.73 23.70
CA GLY A 150 6.97 10.81 24.77
C GLY A 150 5.97 9.67 24.99
N HIS A 151 5.06 9.44 24.05
CA HIS A 151 4.11 8.33 24.08
C HIS A 151 4.63 7.10 23.31
N ARG A 152 4.03 5.93 23.55
CA ARG A 152 4.31 4.74 22.74
C ARG A 152 3.96 5.00 21.29
N MET A 153 4.94 4.77 20.41
CA MET A 153 4.70 4.88 18.95
C MET A 153 3.60 3.89 18.53
N PRO A 154 2.58 4.34 17.81
CA PRO A 154 1.57 3.44 17.26
C PRO A 154 2.22 2.38 16.36
N ASN A 155 1.64 1.18 16.39
CA ASN A 155 2.12 0.03 15.67
C ASN A 155 1.08 -0.35 14.59
N PRO A 156 1.49 -0.64 13.34
CA PRO A 156 0.56 -1.10 12.31
C PRO A 156 -0.25 -2.36 12.66
N LEU A 157 0.24 -3.18 13.61
CA LEU A 157 -0.53 -4.32 14.11
C LEU A 157 -1.58 -3.95 15.17
N ASP A 158 -1.52 -2.72 15.72
CA ASP A 158 -2.56 -2.22 16.61
C ASP A 158 -3.88 -2.13 15.82
N GLN A 159 -4.97 -2.71 16.32
CA GLN A 159 -6.28 -2.78 15.69
C GLN A 159 -6.33 -3.53 14.32
N LEU A 160 -5.23 -4.10 13.82
CA LEU A 160 -5.25 -4.82 12.54
C LEU A 160 -6.26 -5.96 12.55
N LYS A 161 -6.30 -6.72 13.65
CA LYS A 161 -7.23 -7.85 13.78
C LYS A 161 -8.69 -7.40 13.78
N GLU A 162 -9.00 -6.31 14.48
CA GLU A 162 -10.34 -5.73 14.53
C GLU A 162 -10.78 -5.22 13.16
N VAL A 163 -9.88 -4.59 12.40
CA VAL A 163 -10.15 -4.15 11.02
C VAL A 163 -10.41 -5.36 10.12
N VAL A 164 -9.56 -6.38 10.18
CA VAL A 164 -9.74 -7.62 9.40
C VAL A 164 -11.09 -8.30 9.72
N ASP A 165 -11.46 -8.37 11.00
CA ASP A 165 -12.72 -8.99 11.39
C ASP A 165 -13.95 -8.17 10.96
N ALA A 166 -13.80 -6.88 10.78
CA ALA A 166 -14.88 -5.96 10.45
C ALA A 166 -15.29 -5.97 8.99
N VAL A 167 -14.42 -6.40 8.08
CA VAL A 167 -14.65 -6.39 6.63
C VAL A 167 -14.60 -7.80 6.03
N SER A 168 -15.02 -7.93 4.78
CA SER A 168 -14.94 -9.19 4.04
C SER A 168 -13.88 -9.16 2.93
N VAL A 169 -13.47 -7.98 2.49
CA VAL A 169 -12.41 -7.77 1.48
C VAL A 169 -11.01 -7.92 2.09
N PRO A 170 -9.98 -8.18 1.28
CA PRO A 170 -8.60 -8.26 1.77
C PRO A 170 -8.16 -6.97 2.48
N VAL A 171 -7.40 -7.13 3.57
CA VAL A 171 -6.81 -6.01 4.31
C VAL A 171 -5.30 -5.99 4.10
N GLN A 172 -4.77 -4.81 3.86
CA GLN A 172 -3.34 -4.52 3.76
C GLN A 172 -2.86 -3.80 5.02
N ALA A 173 -1.71 -4.21 5.57
CA ALA A 173 -1.07 -3.56 6.71
C ALA A 173 0.04 -2.63 6.23
N VAL A 174 -0.01 -1.37 6.66
CA VAL A 174 0.92 -0.29 6.27
C VAL A 174 1.30 0.58 7.46
N GLY A 175 2.54 1.07 7.50
CA GLY A 175 2.96 2.09 8.47
C GLY A 175 4.26 1.78 9.20
N GLY A 176 5.37 1.66 8.46
CA GLY A 176 6.71 1.48 9.03
C GLY A 176 6.89 0.17 9.79
N LEU A 177 6.46 -0.91 9.18
CA LEU A 177 6.60 -2.26 9.72
C LEU A 177 8.07 -2.61 9.97
N SER A 178 8.37 -3.20 11.12
CA SER A 178 9.63 -3.93 11.32
C SER A 178 9.61 -5.26 10.55
N LEU A 179 10.77 -5.92 10.45
CA LEU A 179 10.87 -7.25 9.84
C LEU A 179 9.88 -8.24 10.49
N GLU A 180 9.86 -8.28 11.83
CA GLU A 180 9.01 -9.19 12.60
C GLU A 180 7.53 -8.85 12.43
N GLN A 181 7.19 -7.57 12.38
CA GLN A 181 5.81 -7.11 12.16
C GLN A 181 5.32 -7.48 10.76
N ALA A 182 6.15 -7.26 9.73
CA ALA A 182 5.84 -7.64 8.36
C ALA A 182 5.53 -9.14 8.23
N ILE A 183 6.39 -9.98 8.80
CA ILE A 183 6.21 -11.44 8.81
C ILE A 183 4.95 -11.87 9.59
N ALA A 184 4.57 -11.11 10.62
CA ALA A 184 3.42 -11.45 11.45
C ALA A 184 2.06 -11.08 10.82
N CYS A 185 1.98 -10.15 9.85
CA CYS A 185 0.72 -9.67 9.28
C CYS A 185 -0.25 -10.77 8.84
N PRO A 186 0.18 -11.85 8.13
CA PRO A 186 -0.73 -12.93 7.75
C PRO A 186 -1.40 -13.63 8.93
N SER A 187 -0.74 -13.71 10.09
CA SER A 187 -1.29 -14.32 11.30
C SER A 187 -2.44 -13.51 11.92
N TYR A 188 -2.51 -12.22 11.61
CA TYR A 188 -3.63 -11.33 11.97
C TYR A 188 -4.78 -11.41 10.97
N GLY A 189 -4.62 -12.16 9.87
CA GLY A 189 -5.60 -12.28 8.80
C GLY A 189 -5.46 -11.21 7.70
N ALA A 190 -4.35 -10.45 7.69
CA ALA A 190 -4.04 -9.48 6.64
C ALA A 190 -3.13 -10.13 5.58
N PRO A 191 -3.65 -10.45 4.38
CA PRO A 191 -2.86 -11.12 3.35
C PRO A 191 -1.92 -10.18 2.59
N LEU A 192 -2.08 -8.87 2.70
CA LEU A 192 -1.24 -7.89 1.99
C LEU A 192 -0.35 -7.14 2.97
N VAL A 193 0.94 -7.09 2.64
CA VAL A 193 1.98 -6.47 3.47
C VAL A 193 2.78 -5.48 2.64
N VAL A 194 2.87 -4.21 3.09
CA VAL A 194 3.66 -3.18 2.39
C VAL A 194 4.97 -2.93 3.11
N ILE A 195 6.04 -2.97 2.36
CA ILE A 195 7.39 -2.67 2.81
C ILE A 195 7.85 -1.35 2.20
N GLY A 196 8.07 -0.37 3.05
CA GLY A 196 8.64 0.93 2.73
C GLY A 196 9.69 1.29 3.78
N ALA A 197 9.63 2.50 4.33
CA ALA A 197 10.46 2.91 5.45
C ALA A 197 10.08 2.15 6.74
N PRO A 198 11.07 1.75 7.59
CA PRO A 198 12.50 2.01 7.44
C PRO A 198 13.28 0.89 6.73
N LEU A 199 12.62 -0.19 6.27
CA LEU A 199 13.31 -1.40 5.80
C LEU A 199 13.87 -1.27 4.38
N ALA A 200 13.10 -0.65 3.49
CA ALA A 200 13.46 -0.50 2.07
C ALA A 200 13.85 0.94 1.71
N ILE A 201 13.26 1.90 2.40
CA ILE A 201 13.37 3.34 2.13
C ILE A 201 13.85 4.07 3.38
N ASP A 202 14.76 5.03 3.20
CA ASP A 202 15.06 6.07 4.18
C ASP A 202 14.07 7.22 4.00
N ALA A 203 13.14 7.33 4.95
CA ALA A 203 12.07 8.31 4.89
C ALA A 203 12.52 9.76 5.16
N ASP A 204 13.72 9.98 5.71
CA ASP A 204 14.24 11.32 5.96
C ASP A 204 14.85 11.94 4.71
N SER A 205 15.32 11.11 3.78
CA SER A 205 15.95 11.55 2.53
C SER A 205 15.19 11.14 1.26
N PHE A 206 14.11 10.36 1.38
CA PHE A 206 13.41 9.74 0.25
C PHE A 206 14.37 9.01 -0.71
N SER A 207 15.32 8.29 -0.13
CA SER A 207 16.32 7.50 -0.83
C SER A 207 16.25 6.04 -0.41
N ARG A 208 17.04 5.20 -1.06
CA ARG A 208 17.12 3.77 -0.72
C ARG A 208 17.57 3.58 0.73
N GLY A 209 16.93 2.66 1.43
CA GLY A 209 17.30 2.25 2.78
C GLY A 209 18.73 1.71 2.88
N ALA A 210 19.33 1.82 4.06
CA ALA A 210 20.69 1.36 4.31
C ALA A 210 20.80 -0.17 4.33
N GLY A 211 22.00 -0.68 4.06
CA GLY A 211 22.31 -2.10 4.16
C GLY A 211 21.89 -2.93 2.96
N ASN A 212 21.73 -4.24 3.17
CA ASN A 212 21.33 -5.17 2.10
C ASN A 212 19.81 -5.30 2.01
N VAL A 213 19.18 -4.31 1.38
CA VAL A 213 17.71 -4.25 1.21
C VAL A 213 17.17 -5.49 0.48
N GLU A 214 17.90 -6.02 -0.52
CA GLU A 214 17.49 -7.23 -1.26
C GLU A 214 17.37 -8.44 -0.31
N GLU A 215 18.32 -8.63 0.59
CA GLU A 215 18.29 -9.72 1.55
C GLU A 215 17.14 -9.59 2.56
N VAL A 216 16.87 -8.36 3.03
CA VAL A 216 15.76 -8.08 3.94
C VAL A 216 14.42 -8.39 3.26
N LEU A 217 14.21 -7.90 2.04
CA LEU A 217 13.01 -8.17 1.26
C LEU A 217 12.84 -9.67 0.97
N ARG A 218 13.91 -10.38 0.61
CA ARG A 218 13.90 -11.83 0.37
C ARG A 218 13.44 -12.60 1.60
N LYS A 219 13.97 -12.29 2.78
CA LYS A 219 13.55 -12.91 4.06
C LYS A 219 12.07 -12.68 4.34
N ILE A 220 11.56 -11.48 4.06
CA ILE A 220 10.14 -11.16 4.23
C ILE A 220 9.30 -11.98 3.26
N CYS A 221 9.66 -11.98 1.96
CA CYS A 221 8.94 -12.72 0.94
C CYS A 221 8.89 -14.22 1.25
N GLU A 222 10.03 -14.83 1.61
CA GLU A 222 10.09 -16.26 1.98
C GLU A 222 9.19 -16.58 3.17
N ALA A 223 9.22 -15.76 4.22
CA ALA A 223 8.41 -15.98 5.41
C ALA A 223 6.92 -15.75 5.16
N VAL A 224 6.56 -14.66 4.49
CA VAL A 224 5.17 -14.28 4.20
C VAL A 224 4.53 -15.28 3.23
N HIS A 225 5.22 -15.65 2.14
CA HIS A 225 4.73 -16.66 1.19
C HIS A 225 4.66 -18.06 1.81
N GLY A 226 5.57 -18.37 2.74
CA GLY A 226 5.59 -19.65 3.48
C GLY A 226 4.48 -19.80 4.52
N PHE A 227 3.76 -18.73 4.85
CA PHE A 227 2.66 -18.79 5.82
C PHE A 227 1.50 -19.68 5.37
N GLY A 228 1.29 -19.81 4.05
CA GLY A 228 0.14 -20.49 3.46
C GLY A 228 -1.03 -19.53 3.21
N ASP A 229 -2.21 -20.07 2.88
CA ASP A 229 -3.36 -19.26 2.53
C ASP A 229 -3.97 -18.54 3.74
N VAL A 230 -4.18 -17.23 3.61
CA VAL A 230 -4.95 -16.41 4.56
C VAL A 230 -6.43 -16.46 4.18
N LYS A 231 -7.28 -16.68 5.15
CA LYS A 231 -8.73 -16.73 4.93
C LYS A 231 -9.27 -15.31 4.73
N VAL A 232 -9.72 -15.01 3.53
CA VAL A 232 -10.47 -13.80 3.18
C VAL A 232 -11.91 -14.21 2.89
N LYS A 233 -12.89 -13.44 3.40
CA LYS A 233 -14.32 -13.79 3.25
C LYS A 233 -14.82 -13.51 1.82
N ASN A 234 -14.25 -12.49 1.15
CA ASN A 234 -14.62 -12.09 -0.20
C ASN A 234 -13.36 -11.63 -0.97
N GLU A 235 -12.94 -12.42 -1.94
CA GLU A 235 -11.88 -12.06 -2.90
C GLU A 235 -12.56 -11.50 -4.16
N ARG A 236 -12.66 -10.15 -4.28
CA ARG A 236 -13.28 -9.45 -5.42
C ARG A 236 -12.33 -9.31 -6.61
#